data_5e7c8aceca6ec6936d55e677ffdd609b
#
_entry.id   5e7c8aceca6ec6936d55e677ffdd609b
#
_cell.length_a   1.000
_cell.length_b   1.000
_cell.length_c   1.000
_cell.angle_alpha   90.00
_cell.angle_beta   90.00
_cell.angle_gamma   90.00
#
_symmetry.space_group_name_H-M   'P 1'
#
loop_
_entity.id
_entity.type
_entity.pdbx_description
1 polymer ?
#
loop_
_entity_poly.entity_id
_entity_poly.type
_entity_poly.pdbx_seq_one_letter_code
_entity_poly.pdbx_strand_id
1 'polypeptide(L)'
;MERTIAAISTALGVGGIAVIRISGNRALEIADKVFFGKDKLSEAQTHTVHYGFIKNADGVKVDEVLATVMLAPKTFTREDVVEISTHGGVTTSKEVLDTIIKAGAYMAMPGEFTKRAFLNGRIDLSQAEAVIDIINAKNELSQRNALSQLEGALSGEIAEVRDKLVYLAAQMQVTIDYPDEDLEDITIDDIRRISDECRKKVDTLLKTADSGKILRDGIKTAIVGKPNVGKSSLLNSLARAERAIVTDIAGTTRDIIEEYINLNGIPLILVDTAGIRKTEDVVEKIGVEKSKRSIEDADLVIVMLDGSDILDDEDREVLAQTHNKNRIILINKSDLGESKYTAAVKAKAGKSPVLEVSAKTGIGLDKLAELIRDIYSLGELAAGDSAIVTNMRHKSALADASEALTRVVEGIDIGMPSDIVSIDINMAINSLGEITGETVSDDIVNKIFHEFCVGK
;
A
#
# COMPACT_ATOMS: atom_id res chain seq x y z
N MET A 1 -21.54 -9.46 24.43
CA MET A 1 -22.14 -9.93 23.14
C MET A 1 -21.64 -9.02 22.06
N GLU A 2 -20.94 -9.54 21.08
CA GLU A 2 -20.51 -8.74 19.93
C GLU A 2 -21.72 -8.21 19.16
N ARG A 3 -21.65 -6.93 18.79
CA ARG A 3 -22.72 -6.24 18.08
C ARG A 3 -22.77 -6.70 16.63
N THR A 4 -23.95 -6.97 16.08
CA THR A 4 -24.12 -7.17 14.64
C THR A 4 -24.02 -5.82 13.94
N ILE A 5 -23.15 -5.70 12.94
CA ILE A 5 -22.84 -4.46 12.23
C ILE A 5 -23.36 -4.47 10.81
N ALA A 6 -23.60 -3.29 10.27
CA ALA A 6 -23.96 -3.11 8.86
C ALA A 6 -23.32 -1.85 8.27
N ALA A 7 -22.99 -1.91 6.98
CA ALA A 7 -22.52 -0.77 6.21
C ALA A 7 -22.75 -0.96 4.69
N ILE A 8 -22.71 0.15 3.95
CA ILE A 8 -22.62 0.11 2.48
C ILE A 8 -21.19 -0.26 2.12
N SER A 9 -21.01 -1.37 1.39
CA SER A 9 -19.69 -1.93 1.02
C SER A 9 -19.22 -1.53 -0.38
N THR A 10 -20.04 -0.84 -1.15
CA THR A 10 -19.72 -0.28 -2.46
C THR A 10 -19.45 1.22 -2.37
N ALA A 11 -18.73 1.79 -3.34
CA ALA A 11 -18.53 3.23 -3.43
C ALA A 11 -19.87 3.97 -3.49
N LEU A 12 -20.00 5.08 -2.76
CA LEU A 12 -21.18 5.93 -2.79
C LEU A 12 -21.19 6.73 -4.10
N GLY A 13 -22.23 6.53 -4.92
CA GLY A 13 -22.38 7.18 -6.20
C GLY A 13 -23.61 6.69 -6.95
N VAL A 14 -23.78 7.13 -8.19
CA VAL A 14 -24.82 6.62 -9.07
C VAL A 14 -24.29 5.41 -9.84
N GLY A 15 -24.84 4.23 -9.57
CA GLY A 15 -24.45 2.98 -10.21
C GLY A 15 -25.64 2.07 -10.43
N GLY A 16 -25.45 0.92 -11.09
CA GLY A 16 -26.51 -0.06 -11.27
C GLY A 16 -26.86 -0.80 -9.97
N ILE A 17 -25.87 -1.06 -9.14
CA ILE A 17 -26.00 -1.87 -7.92
C ILE A 17 -25.18 -1.24 -6.79
N ALA A 18 -25.72 -1.29 -5.57
CA ALA A 18 -24.97 -1.09 -4.33
C ALA A 18 -25.16 -2.31 -3.41
N VAL A 19 -24.17 -2.59 -2.58
CA VAL A 19 -24.19 -3.70 -1.64
C VAL A 19 -24.14 -3.20 -0.22
N ILE A 20 -25.11 -3.60 0.60
CA ILE A 20 -25.11 -3.41 2.05
C ILE A 20 -24.75 -4.74 2.69
N ARG A 21 -23.71 -4.75 3.52
CA ARG A 21 -23.26 -5.94 4.26
C ARG A 21 -23.68 -5.86 5.70
N ILE A 22 -24.19 -6.99 6.22
CA ILE A 22 -24.53 -7.20 7.63
C ILE A 22 -23.63 -8.35 8.11
N SER A 23 -22.96 -8.20 9.26
CA SER A 23 -22.11 -9.26 9.85
C SER A 23 -22.31 -9.35 11.35
N GLY A 24 -22.38 -10.57 11.87
CA GLY A 24 -22.52 -10.86 13.30
C GLY A 24 -23.53 -11.96 13.57
N ASN A 25 -23.58 -12.40 14.82
CA ASN A 25 -24.43 -13.51 15.28
C ASN A 25 -25.93 -13.32 15.11
N ARG A 26 -26.39 -12.09 14.87
CA ARG A 26 -27.80 -11.76 14.61
C ARG A 26 -28.04 -11.27 13.18
N ALA A 27 -27.11 -11.51 12.27
CA ALA A 27 -27.19 -10.99 10.89
C ALA A 27 -28.44 -11.51 10.18
N LEU A 28 -28.72 -12.80 10.29
CA LEU A 28 -29.89 -13.43 9.69
C LEU A 28 -31.22 -12.96 10.34
N GLU A 29 -31.26 -12.89 11.68
CA GLU A 29 -32.45 -12.40 12.41
C GLU A 29 -32.82 -10.97 12.01
N ILE A 30 -31.80 -10.10 11.90
CA ILE A 30 -32.00 -8.69 11.51
C ILE A 30 -32.40 -8.59 10.04
N ALA A 31 -31.80 -9.37 9.17
CA ALA A 31 -32.14 -9.41 7.76
C ALA A 31 -33.58 -9.90 7.54
N ASP A 32 -34.04 -10.94 8.25
CA ASP A 32 -35.40 -11.46 8.18
C ASP A 32 -36.47 -10.43 8.58
N LYS A 33 -36.16 -9.47 9.44
CA LYS A 33 -37.09 -8.41 9.83
C LYS A 33 -37.38 -7.42 8.71
N VAL A 34 -36.45 -7.24 7.78
CA VAL A 34 -36.54 -6.23 6.73
C VAL A 34 -36.68 -6.80 5.32
N PHE A 35 -36.28 -8.07 5.14
CA PHE A 35 -36.34 -8.75 3.84
C PHE A 35 -37.67 -9.53 3.70
N PHE A 36 -38.34 -9.36 2.56
CA PHE A 36 -39.58 -10.03 2.20
C PHE A 36 -39.41 -10.75 0.88
N GLY A 37 -39.11 -12.01 0.93
CA GLY A 37 -38.98 -12.94 -0.20
C GLY A 37 -39.87 -14.16 -0.06
N LYS A 38 -39.58 -15.19 -0.86
CA LYS A 38 -40.33 -16.48 -0.81
C LYS A 38 -40.04 -17.23 0.48
N ASP A 39 -38.76 -17.25 0.89
CA ASP A 39 -38.27 -18.00 2.04
C ASP A 39 -37.61 -17.05 3.03
N LYS A 40 -37.49 -17.43 4.28
CA LYS A 40 -36.72 -16.70 5.29
C LYS A 40 -35.23 -16.91 5.07
N LEU A 41 -34.43 -15.86 5.26
CA LEU A 41 -32.96 -15.93 5.11
C LEU A 41 -32.32 -16.78 6.20
N SER A 42 -32.93 -16.85 7.40
CA SER A 42 -32.50 -17.72 8.51
C SER A 42 -32.66 -19.21 8.25
N GLU A 43 -33.47 -19.59 7.29
CA GLU A 43 -33.71 -20.98 6.88
C GLU A 43 -32.91 -21.34 5.62
N ALA A 44 -32.19 -20.36 5.03
CA ALA A 44 -31.48 -20.53 3.79
C ALA A 44 -30.17 -21.32 3.98
N GLN A 45 -29.75 -22.02 2.93
CA GLN A 45 -28.41 -22.61 2.88
C GLN A 45 -27.36 -21.56 2.67
N THR A 46 -26.15 -21.83 3.17
CA THR A 46 -25.00 -20.92 2.96
C THR A 46 -24.66 -20.78 1.49
N HIS A 47 -24.19 -19.60 1.09
CA HIS A 47 -23.79 -19.23 -0.27
C HIS A 47 -24.94 -19.34 -1.30
N THR A 48 -26.15 -18.93 -0.87
CA THR A 48 -27.33 -18.86 -1.72
C THR A 48 -27.81 -17.43 -1.88
N VAL A 49 -28.50 -17.17 -2.99
CA VAL A 49 -29.01 -15.84 -3.35
C VAL A 49 -30.55 -15.91 -3.39
N HIS A 50 -31.22 -14.97 -2.74
CA HIS A 50 -32.66 -14.89 -2.59
C HIS A 50 -33.18 -13.57 -3.15
N TYR A 51 -34.21 -13.67 -3.99
CA TYR A 51 -34.93 -12.51 -4.52
C TYR A 51 -36.03 -12.07 -3.56
N GLY A 52 -36.14 -10.75 -3.37
CA GLY A 52 -37.19 -10.19 -2.51
C GLY A 52 -37.19 -8.66 -2.51
N PHE A 53 -37.78 -8.13 -1.46
CA PHE A 53 -37.98 -6.69 -1.25
C PHE A 53 -37.54 -6.31 0.15
N ILE A 54 -36.94 -5.11 0.29
CA ILE A 54 -36.78 -4.49 1.60
C ILE A 54 -38.02 -3.64 1.91
N LYS A 55 -38.56 -3.82 3.13
CA LYS A 55 -39.65 -2.98 3.67
C LYS A 55 -39.19 -2.33 4.97
N ASN A 56 -39.59 -1.07 5.15
CA ASN A 56 -39.35 -0.35 6.41
C ASN A 56 -40.36 -0.79 7.51
N ALA A 57 -40.24 -0.21 8.71
CA ALA A 57 -41.08 -0.52 9.87
C ALA A 57 -42.56 -0.25 9.61
N ASP A 58 -42.93 0.65 8.70
CA ASP A 58 -44.27 1.00 8.32
C ASP A 58 -44.84 0.05 7.24
N GLY A 59 -44.06 -0.96 6.82
CA GLY A 59 -44.42 -1.93 5.78
C GLY A 59 -44.27 -1.38 4.35
N VAL A 60 -43.73 -0.18 4.17
CA VAL A 60 -43.51 0.44 2.85
C VAL A 60 -42.31 -0.22 2.18
N LYS A 61 -42.48 -0.58 0.90
CA LYS A 61 -41.40 -1.13 0.08
C LYS A 61 -40.37 -0.05 -0.17
N VAL A 62 -39.12 -0.31 0.21
CA VAL A 62 -37.97 0.57 0.03
C VAL A 62 -37.26 0.26 -1.29
N ASP A 63 -36.97 -1.03 -1.55
CA ASP A 63 -36.33 -1.46 -2.79
C ASP A 63 -36.61 -2.94 -3.10
N GLU A 64 -36.34 -3.31 -4.35
CA GLU A 64 -36.31 -4.67 -4.86
C GLU A 64 -34.85 -5.15 -4.87
N VAL A 65 -34.57 -6.31 -4.22
CA VAL A 65 -33.21 -6.67 -3.88
C VAL A 65 -32.89 -8.15 -4.11
N LEU A 66 -31.59 -8.43 -4.18
CA LEU A 66 -31.06 -9.78 -4.01
C LEU A 66 -30.33 -9.84 -2.66
N ALA A 67 -30.67 -10.83 -1.83
CA ALA A 67 -30.01 -11.10 -0.56
C ALA A 67 -29.13 -12.35 -0.68
N THR A 68 -27.84 -12.22 -0.43
CA THR A 68 -26.88 -13.33 -0.38
C THR A 68 -26.65 -13.74 1.06
N VAL A 69 -26.84 -15.02 1.39
CA VAL A 69 -26.65 -15.59 2.72
C VAL A 69 -25.32 -16.35 2.76
N MET A 70 -24.49 -16.05 3.74
CA MET A 70 -23.22 -16.73 3.98
C MET A 70 -23.08 -17.05 5.47
N LEU A 71 -23.02 -18.34 5.82
CA LEU A 71 -22.97 -18.80 7.20
C LEU A 71 -21.54 -19.04 7.67
N ALA A 72 -21.28 -18.72 8.95
CA ALA A 72 -20.03 -19.01 9.63
C ALA A 72 -19.64 -20.50 9.53
N PRO A 73 -18.33 -20.82 9.52
CA PRO A 73 -17.16 -19.94 9.50
C PRO A 73 -16.66 -19.57 8.08
N LYS A 74 -17.36 -20.01 7.02
CA LYS A 74 -16.92 -19.81 5.62
C LYS A 74 -17.38 -18.45 5.08
N THR A 75 -17.04 -17.36 5.78
CA THR A 75 -17.37 -15.97 5.43
C THR A 75 -16.16 -15.07 5.56
N PHE A 76 -16.25 -13.82 5.14
CA PHE A 76 -15.15 -12.88 5.26
C PHE A 76 -14.76 -12.59 6.71
N THR A 77 -15.73 -12.43 7.59
CA THR A 77 -15.53 -12.15 9.02
C THR A 77 -15.47 -13.39 9.91
N ARG A 78 -15.69 -14.58 9.36
CA ARG A 78 -16.00 -15.83 10.10
C ARG A 78 -17.26 -15.75 10.97
N GLU A 79 -18.08 -14.72 10.80
CA GLU A 79 -19.41 -14.58 11.38
C GLU A 79 -20.49 -14.90 10.33
N ASP A 80 -21.76 -14.97 10.72
CA ASP A 80 -22.86 -14.99 9.75
C ASP A 80 -22.91 -13.63 9.02
N VAL A 81 -23.03 -13.70 7.70
CA VAL A 81 -23.04 -12.52 6.83
C VAL A 81 -24.23 -12.57 5.90
N VAL A 82 -24.92 -11.43 5.78
CA VAL A 82 -25.91 -11.21 4.73
C VAL A 82 -25.48 -10.00 3.90
N GLU A 83 -25.40 -10.18 2.57
CA GLU A 83 -25.19 -9.08 1.63
C GLU A 83 -26.47 -8.80 0.87
N ILE A 84 -26.94 -7.55 0.93
CA ILE A 84 -28.14 -7.09 0.26
C ILE A 84 -27.72 -6.22 -0.92
N SER A 85 -27.93 -6.71 -2.14
CA SER A 85 -27.71 -5.98 -3.39
C SER A 85 -28.95 -5.17 -3.72
N THR A 86 -28.83 -3.84 -3.70
CA THR A 86 -29.89 -2.85 -3.96
C THR A 86 -29.64 -2.15 -5.27
N HIS A 87 -30.61 -1.36 -5.78
CA HIS A 87 -30.32 -0.38 -6.81
C HIS A 87 -29.31 0.65 -6.30
N GLY A 88 -28.33 0.99 -7.16
CA GLY A 88 -27.12 1.77 -6.83
C GLY A 88 -27.32 3.28 -6.67
N GLY A 89 -28.51 3.71 -6.24
CA GLY A 89 -28.77 5.13 -5.93
C GLY A 89 -28.34 5.47 -4.49
N VAL A 90 -27.75 6.64 -4.29
CA VAL A 90 -27.30 7.10 -2.96
C VAL A 90 -28.46 7.12 -1.95
N THR A 91 -29.64 7.60 -2.36
CA THR A 91 -30.83 7.66 -1.50
C THR A 91 -31.33 6.27 -1.15
N THR A 92 -31.48 5.39 -2.13
CA THR A 92 -31.94 4.00 -1.93
C THR A 92 -31.02 3.24 -0.99
N SER A 93 -29.71 3.27 -1.25
CA SER A 93 -28.73 2.56 -0.42
C SER A 93 -28.73 3.04 1.04
N LYS A 94 -28.87 4.37 1.26
CA LYS A 94 -28.98 4.95 2.60
C LYS A 94 -30.28 4.52 3.30
N GLU A 95 -31.41 4.54 2.62
CA GLU A 95 -32.71 4.16 3.19
C GLU A 95 -32.76 2.67 3.55
N VAL A 96 -32.15 1.80 2.72
CA VAL A 96 -32.01 0.37 3.05
C VAL A 96 -31.12 0.19 4.27
N LEU A 97 -29.95 0.87 4.33
CA LEU A 97 -29.08 0.80 5.50
C LEU A 97 -29.76 1.30 6.76
N ASP A 98 -30.46 2.44 6.71
CA ASP A 98 -31.21 2.98 7.85
C ASP A 98 -32.30 2.01 8.33
N THR A 99 -32.94 1.31 7.41
CA THR A 99 -33.95 0.27 7.72
C THR A 99 -33.30 -0.89 8.48
N ILE A 100 -32.12 -1.34 8.07
CA ILE A 100 -31.35 -2.41 8.72
C ILE A 100 -30.88 -1.98 10.13
N ILE A 101 -30.39 -0.73 10.26
CA ILE A 101 -29.99 -0.19 11.57
C ILE A 101 -31.19 -0.12 12.52
N LYS A 102 -32.33 0.37 12.08
CA LYS A 102 -33.58 0.39 12.87
C LYS A 102 -34.07 -1.02 13.26
N ALA A 103 -33.75 -2.03 12.47
CA ALA A 103 -34.08 -3.44 12.77
C ALA A 103 -33.17 -4.07 13.83
N GLY A 104 -32.08 -3.38 14.23
CA GLY A 104 -31.21 -3.75 15.34
C GLY A 104 -29.72 -3.98 15.01
N ALA A 105 -29.28 -3.66 13.79
CA ALA A 105 -27.85 -3.59 13.48
C ALA A 105 -27.24 -2.28 13.97
N TYR A 106 -25.91 -2.25 14.11
CA TYR A 106 -25.14 -1.06 14.40
C TYR A 106 -24.37 -0.64 13.14
N MET A 107 -24.16 0.67 12.98
CA MET A 107 -23.29 1.17 11.93
C MET A 107 -21.86 0.64 12.14
N ALA A 108 -21.26 0.03 11.12
CA ALA A 108 -19.89 -0.41 11.18
C ALA A 108 -18.92 0.78 11.22
N MET A 109 -17.87 0.64 12.04
CA MET A 109 -16.74 1.57 12.04
C MET A 109 -15.87 1.35 10.79
N PRO A 110 -14.99 2.32 10.41
CA PRO A 110 -13.99 2.11 9.36
C PRO A 110 -13.19 0.82 9.63
N GLY A 111 -13.02 -0.02 8.61
CA GLY A 111 -12.25 -1.27 8.70
C GLY A 111 -12.83 -2.36 9.59
N GLU A 112 -14.04 -2.21 10.15
CA GLU A 112 -14.54 -3.14 11.18
C GLU A 112 -14.74 -4.57 10.68
N PHE A 113 -15.16 -4.78 9.43
CA PHE A 113 -15.27 -6.12 8.88
C PHE A 113 -13.91 -6.82 8.74
N THR A 114 -12.89 -6.10 8.27
CA THR A 114 -11.53 -6.64 8.15
C THR A 114 -10.89 -6.85 9.53
N LYS A 115 -11.17 -5.96 10.49
CA LYS A 115 -10.75 -6.12 11.87
C LYS A 115 -11.35 -7.40 12.49
N ARG A 116 -12.64 -7.68 12.25
CA ARG A 116 -13.28 -8.94 12.71
C ARG A 116 -12.67 -10.17 12.02
N ALA A 117 -12.35 -10.08 10.73
CA ALA A 117 -11.63 -11.15 10.03
C ALA A 117 -10.27 -11.44 10.68
N PHE A 118 -9.53 -10.41 11.11
CA PHE A 118 -8.29 -10.53 11.87
C PHE A 118 -8.54 -11.11 13.28
N LEU A 119 -9.44 -10.53 14.08
CA LEU A 119 -9.72 -10.99 15.44
C LEU A 119 -10.26 -12.43 15.49
N ASN A 120 -11.02 -12.85 14.47
CA ASN A 120 -11.54 -14.20 14.33
C ASN A 120 -10.51 -15.18 13.70
N GLY A 121 -9.27 -14.74 13.49
CA GLY A 121 -8.16 -15.57 13.02
C GLY A 121 -8.30 -16.07 11.57
N ARG A 122 -9.07 -15.36 10.71
CA ARG A 122 -9.12 -15.67 9.29
C ARG A 122 -7.88 -15.19 8.54
N ILE A 123 -7.43 -14.01 8.89
CA ILE A 123 -6.25 -13.33 8.33
C ILE A 123 -5.41 -12.76 9.46
N ASP A 124 -4.12 -12.62 9.24
CA ASP A 124 -3.24 -11.88 10.14
C ASP A 124 -3.23 -10.36 9.82
N LEU A 125 -2.44 -9.58 10.59
CA LEU A 125 -2.44 -8.14 10.44
C LEU A 125 -1.82 -7.69 9.11
N SER A 126 -0.77 -8.37 8.62
CA SER A 126 -0.15 -8.05 7.32
C SER A 126 -1.10 -8.35 6.16
N GLN A 127 -1.87 -9.44 6.25
CA GLN A 127 -2.92 -9.79 5.28
C GLN A 127 -4.10 -8.79 5.35
N ALA A 128 -4.44 -8.30 6.54
CA ALA A 128 -5.46 -7.28 6.70
C ALA A 128 -5.03 -5.97 5.99
N GLU A 129 -3.79 -5.52 6.18
CA GLU A 129 -3.24 -4.35 5.47
C GLU A 129 -3.25 -4.55 3.95
N ALA A 130 -2.98 -5.77 3.46
CA ALA A 130 -3.04 -6.10 2.05
C ALA A 130 -4.43 -5.89 1.43
N VAL A 131 -5.52 -6.04 2.20
CA VAL A 131 -6.89 -5.77 1.71
C VAL A 131 -7.05 -4.32 1.27
N ILE A 132 -6.52 -3.35 2.03
CA ILE A 132 -6.60 -1.94 1.65
C ILE A 132 -5.61 -1.63 0.52
N ASP A 133 -4.45 -2.27 0.49
CA ASP A 133 -3.46 -2.10 -0.57
C ASP A 133 -4.00 -2.58 -1.94
N ILE A 134 -4.76 -3.68 -1.98
CA ILE A 134 -5.45 -4.15 -3.20
C ILE A 134 -6.47 -3.10 -3.69
N ILE A 135 -7.25 -2.52 -2.78
CA ILE A 135 -8.28 -1.52 -3.13
C ILE A 135 -7.64 -0.24 -3.68
N ASN A 136 -6.52 0.17 -3.10
CA ASN A 136 -5.82 1.40 -3.44
C ASN A 136 -4.77 1.23 -4.54
N ALA A 137 -4.51 0.01 -5.00
CA ALA A 137 -3.50 -0.28 -6.01
C ALA A 137 -3.70 0.57 -7.28
N LYS A 138 -2.65 1.27 -7.71
CA LYS A 138 -2.67 2.18 -8.87
C LYS A 138 -2.11 1.55 -10.14
N ASN A 139 -1.44 0.40 -10.02
CA ASN A 139 -0.84 -0.33 -11.12
C ASN A 139 -0.86 -1.84 -10.87
N GLU A 140 -0.60 -2.62 -11.90
CA GLU A 140 -0.67 -4.07 -11.87
C GLU A 140 0.35 -4.70 -10.91
N LEU A 141 1.56 -4.13 -10.81
CA LEU A 141 2.60 -4.63 -9.89
C LEU A 141 2.19 -4.43 -8.43
N SER A 142 1.65 -3.25 -8.07
CA SER A 142 1.11 -3.00 -6.73
C SER A 142 -0.01 -3.97 -6.39
N GLN A 143 -0.94 -4.21 -7.33
CA GLN A 143 -2.04 -5.15 -7.15
C GLN A 143 -1.56 -6.58 -6.94
N ARG A 144 -0.62 -7.06 -7.78
CA ARG A 144 -0.05 -8.40 -7.65
C ARG A 144 0.67 -8.59 -6.33
N ASN A 145 1.47 -7.59 -5.90
CA ASN A 145 2.16 -7.67 -4.63
C ASN A 145 1.18 -7.70 -3.44
N ALA A 146 0.16 -6.83 -3.45
CA ALA A 146 -0.86 -6.82 -2.42
C ALA A 146 -1.66 -8.15 -2.38
N LEU A 147 -1.93 -8.76 -3.54
CA LEU A 147 -2.57 -10.07 -3.61
C LEU A 147 -1.67 -11.17 -3.02
N SER A 148 -0.40 -11.21 -3.38
CA SER A 148 0.59 -12.14 -2.81
C SER A 148 0.71 -11.98 -1.29
N GLN A 149 0.70 -10.75 -0.78
CA GLN A 149 0.69 -10.49 0.66
C GLN A 149 -0.61 -10.97 1.32
N LEU A 150 -1.78 -10.78 0.69
CA LEU A 150 -3.06 -11.31 1.17
C LEU A 150 -3.08 -12.84 1.20
N GLU A 151 -2.43 -13.49 0.24
CA GLU A 151 -2.24 -14.95 0.20
C GLU A 151 -1.25 -15.46 1.27
N GLY A 152 -0.54 -14.57 1.97
CA GLY A 152 0.30 -14.88 3.11
C GLY A 152 1.79 -15.04 2.77
N ALA A 153 2.28 -14.55 1.64
CA ALA A 153 3.69 -14.67 1.28
C ALA A 153 4.63 -14.06 2.33
N LEU A 154 4.33 -12.84 2.80
CA LEU A 154 5.12 -12.19 3.86
C LEU A 154 4.96 -12.91 5.20
N SER A 155 3.73 -13.24 5.58
CA SER A 155 3.43 -13.95 6.84
C SER A 155 4.14 -15.28 6.94
N GLY A 156 4.22 -16.04 5.84
CA GLY A 156 4.92 -17.31 5.78
C GLY A 156 6.43 -17.16 6.02
N GLU A 157 7.06 -16.15 5.39
CA GLU A 157 8.49 -15.85 5.60
C GLU A 157 8.78 -15.43 7.04
N ILE A 158 7.91 -14.58 7.62
CA ILE A 158 8.04 -14.14 9.02
C ILE A 158 7.83 -15.31 9.98
N ALA A 159 6.79 -16.13 9.76
CA ALA A 159 6.51 -17.29 10.61
C ALA A 159 7.69 -18.28 10.63
N GLU A 160 8.30 -18.61 9.48
CA GLU A 160 9.45 -19.50 9.41
C GLU A 160 10.64 -18.99 10.25
N VAL A 161 10.95 -17.70 10.15
CA VAL A 161 12.04 -17.11 10.97
C VAL A 161 11.69 -17.12 12.44
N ARG A 162 10.46 -16.72 12.77
CA ARG A 162 9.98 -16.62 14.14
C ARG A 162 9.93 -17.99 14.82
N ASP A 163 9.44 -19.02 14.14
CA ASP A 163 9.39 -20.38 14.67
C ASP A 163 10.78 -20.92 15.01
N LYS A 164 11.79 -20.65 14.17
CA LYS A 164 13.19 -21.00 14.45
C LYS A 164 13.71 -20.28 15.71
N LEU A 165 13.40 -18.98 15.85
CA LEU A 165 13.83 -18.19 17.01
C LEU A 165 13.09 -18.60 18.28
N VAL A 166 11.79 -18.90 18.22
CA VAL A 166 11.00 -19.41 19.35
C VAL A 166 11.55 -20.77 19.81
N TYR A 167 11.83 -21.67 18.86
CA TYR A 167 12.47 -22.94 19.18
C TYR A 167 13.83 -22.74 19.85
N LEU A 168 14.67 -21.85 19.31
CA LEU A 168 15.95 -21.48 19.86
C LEU A 168 15.83 -20.93 21.28
N ALA A 169 14.93 -19.97 21.50
CA ALA A 169 14.69 -19.41 22.85
C ALA A 169 14.21 -20.45 23.85
N ALA A 170 13.34 -21.38 23.43
CA ALA A 170 12.89 -22.47 24.28
C ALA A 170 14.03 -23.41 24.69
N GLN A 171 14.92 -23.79 23.76
CA GLN A 171 16.09 -24.62 24.05
C GLN A 171 17.06 -23.92 25.03
N MET A 172 17.32 -22.63 24.80
CA MET A 172 18.16 -21.82 25.70
C MET A 172 17.56 -21.73 27.10
N GLN A 173 16.23 -21.56 27.20
CA GLN A 173 15.55 -21.49 28.49
C GLN A 173 15.68 -22.79 29.27
N VAL A 174 15.57 -23.95 28.61
CA VAL A 174 15.77 -25.28 29.24
C VAL A 174 17.19 -25.41 29.80
N THR A 175 18.22 -25.03 29.02
CA THR A 175 19.63 -25.07 29.47
C THR A 175 19.87 -24.11 30.65
N ILE A 176 19.21 -22.95 30.68
CA ILE A 176 19.35 -21.99 31.80
C ILE A 176 18.65 -22.50 33.06
N ASP A 177 17.45 -23.09 32.93
CA ASP A 177 16.63 -23.51 34.08
C ASP A 177 17.11 -24.84 34.70
N TYR A 178 17.74 -25.73 33.90
CA TYR A 178 18.14 -27.07 34.29
C TYR A 178 19.60 -27.39 33.95
N PRO A 179 20.58 -26.64 34.48
CA PRO A 179 21.99 -26.74 34.10
C PRO A 179 22.68 -28.09 34.53
N ASP A 180 22.06 -28.85 35.41
CA ASP A 180 22.62 -30.12 35.96
C ASP A 180 21.98 -31.37 35.33
N GLU A 181 21.03 -31.23 34.40
CA GLU A 181 20.42 -32.38 33.73
C GLU A 181 21.15 -32.71 32.42
N ASP A 182 21.39 -34.02 32.15
CA ASP A 182 21.98 -34.54 30.90
C ASP A 182 21.00 -34.39 29.72
N LEU A 183 20.62 -33.14 29.41
CA LEU A 183 19.83 -32.81 28.23
C LEU A 183 20.78 -32.54 27.05
N GLU A 184 20.34 -32.78 25.83
CA GLU A 184 21.10 -32.33 24.66
C GLU A 184 21.11 -30.78 24.66
N ASP A 185 22.18 -30.21 25.25
CA ASP A 185 22.36 -28.76 25.31
C ASP A 185 22.53 -28.17 23.94
N ILE A 186 21.83 -27.07 23.70
CA ILE A 186 22.08 -26.26 22.50
C ILE A 186 23.48 -25.65 22.62
N THR A 187 24.31 -25.85 21.62
CA THR A 187 25.65 -25.28 21.61
C THR A 187 25.65 -23.80 21.26
N ILE A 188 26.67 -23.07 21.74
CA ILE A 188 26.88 -21.65 21.36
C ILE A 188 27.02 -21.51 19.85
N ASP A 189 27.62 -22.47 19.17
CA ASP A 189 27.78 -22.50 17.73
C ASP A 189 26.40 -22.65 17.01
N ASP A 190 25.49 -23.44 17.59
CA ASP A 190 24.13 -23.58 17.06
C ASP A 190 23.32 -22.28 17.23
N ILE A 191 23.41 -21.65 18.41
CA ILE A 191 22.76 -20.35 18.66
C ILE A 191 23.25 -19.32 17.64
N ARG A 192 24.56 -19.25 17.45
CA ARG A 192 25.19 -18.34 16.49
C ARG A 192 24.70 -18.60 15.04
N ARG A 193 24.76 -19.86 14.62
CA ARG A 193 24.38 -20.28 13.26
C ARG A 193 22.91 -19.97 12.96
N ILE A 194 22.01 -20.38 13.86
CA ILE A 194 20.56 -20.16 13.68
C ILE A 194 20.25 -18.67 13.66
N SER A 195 20.84 -17.89 14.57
CA SER A 195 20.63 -16.45 14.63
C SER A 195 21.14 -15.73 13.37
N ASP A 196 22.30 -16.13 12.84
CA ASP A 196 22.86 -15.55 11.61
C ASP A 196 22.05 -15.95 10.37
N GLU A 197 21.53 -17.18 10.30
CA GLU A 197 20.58 -17.61 9.25
C GLU A 197 19.30 -16.78 9.29
N CYS A 198 18.70 -16.60 10.46
CA CYS A 198 17.50 -15.79 10.66
C CYS A 198 17.76 -14.32 10.29
N ARG A 199 18.89 -13.75 10.73
CA ARG A 199 19.30 -12.37 10.40
C ARG A 199 19.41 -12.17 8.90
N LYS A 200 20.10 -13.06 8.18
CA LYS A 200 20.25 -12.98 6.72
C LYS A 200 18.90 -13.00 5.99
N LYS A 201 17.95 -13.79 6.49
CA LYS A 201 16.62 -13.87 5.92
C LYS A 201 15.84 -12.56 6.16
N VAL A 202 15.89 -12.01 7.37
CA VAL A 202 15.32 -10.70 7.73
C VAL A 202 15.93 -9.58 6.89
N ASP A 203 17.27 -9.56 6.74
CA ASP A 203 17.98 -8.57 5.91
C ASP A 203 17.57 -8.64 4.43
N THR A 204 17.29 -9.84 3.93
CA THR A 204 16.82 -10.03 2.55
C THR A 204 15.44 -9.38 2.35
N LEU A 205 14.51 -9.59 3.30
CA LEU A 205 13.21 -8.94 3.28
C LEU A 205 13.35 -7.41 3.42
N LEU A 206 14.19 -6.95 4.35
CA LEU A 206 14.42 -5.53 4.59
C LEU A 206 14.95 -4.79 3.36
N LYS A 207 15.80 -5.41 2.56
CA LYS A 207 16.31 -4.84 1.30
C LYS A 207 15.22 -4.53 0.28
N THR A 208 14.08 -5.24 0.33
CA THR A 208 12.96 -4.99 -0.59
C THR A 208 12.13 -3.78 -0.19
N ALA A 209 12.26 -3.30 1.06
CA ALA A 209 11.32 -2.34 1.64
C ALA A 209 11.30 -0.97 0.96
N ASP A 210 12.46 -0.44 0.53
CA ASP A 210 12.53 0.88 -0.11
C ASP A 210 11.89 0.84 -1.50
N SER A 211 12.21 -0.18 -2.29
CA SER A 211 11.60 -0.37 -3.62
C SER A 211 10.13 -0.77 -3.51
N GLY A 212 9.76 -1.56 -2.50
CA GLY A 212 8.37 -1.94 -2.22
C GLY A 212 7.50 -0.76 -1.83
N LYS A 213 8.00 0.18 -1.01
CA LYS A 213 7.32 1.44 -0.70
C LYS A 213 7.00 2.23 -1.97
N ILE A 214 7.95 2.30 -2.91
CA ILE A 214 7.75 2.99 -4.19
C ILE A 214 6.65 2.32 -5.03
N LEU A 215 6.60 1.00 -5.04
CA LEU A 215 5.53 0.27 -5.74
C LEU A 215 4.15 0.58 -5.17
N ARG A 216 4.03 0.71 -3.85
CA ARG A 216 2.78 1.00 -3.14
C ARG A 216 2.37 2.45 -3.27
N ASP A 217 3.25 3.36 -2.85
CA ASP A 217 2.93 4.79 -2.69
C ASP A 217 3.14 5.58 -3.99
N GLY A 218 4.03 5.11 -4.89
CA GLY A 218 4.48 5.82 -6.07
C GLY A 218 5.68 6.73 -5.81
N ILE A 219 6.31 7.22 -6.90
CA ILE A 219 7.44 8.15 -6.85
C ILE A 219 6.90 9.57 -6.95
N LYS A 220 7.02 10.38 -5.91
CA LYS A 220 6.71 11.81 -5.98
C LYS A 220 7.69 12.48 -6.92
N THR A 221 7.18 12.92 -8.08
CA THR A 221 7.98 13.41 -9.19
C THR A 221 7.66 14.87 -9.49
N ALA A 222 8.67 15.73 -9.40
CA ALA A 222 8.57 17.11 -9.86
C ALA A 222 9.16 17.26 -11.27
N ILE A 223 8.45 17.94 -12.16
CA ILE A 223 8.96 18.29 -13.51
C ILE A 223 9.27 19.79 -13.53
N VAL A 224 10.55 20.11 -13.67
CA VAL A 224 11.05 21.49 -13.61
C VAL A 224 11.81 21.88 -14.87
N GLY A 225 11.89 23.16 -15.17
CA GLY A 225 12.55 23.71 -16.35
C GLY A 225 11.92 25.04 -16.74
N LYS A 226 12.59 25.84 -17.56
CA LYS A 226 12.09 27.14 -18.01
C LYS A 226 10.76 27.04 -18.79
N PRO A 227 10.01 28.14 -19.03
CA PRO A 227 8.84 28.14 -19.89
C PRO A 227 9.15 27.57 -21.28
N ASN A 228 8.17 26.91 -21.91
CA ASN A 228 8.24 26.39 -23.29
C ASN A 228 9.29 25.28 -23.58
N VAL A 229 9.96 24.72 -22.58
CA VAL A 229 10.85 23.55 -22.78
C VAL A 229 10.07 22.25 -23.08
N GLY A 230 8.75 22.25 -22.94
CA GLY A 230 7.89 21.11 -23.26
C GLY A 230 7.39 20.33 -22.07
N LYS A 231 7.35 20.89 -20.85
CA LYS A 231 6.80 20.23 -19.63
C LYS A 231 5.39 19.68 -19.82
N SER A 232 4.48 20.52 -20.34
CA SER A 232 3.10 20.10 -20.63
C SER A 232 3.02 19.04 -21.74
N SER A 233 3.93 19.06 -22.71
CA SER A 233 4.02 18.04 -23.75
C SER A 233 4.49 16.71 -23.16
N LEU A 234 5.47 16.72 -22.27
CA LEU A 234 5.94 15.53 -21.56
C LEU A 234 4.81 14.91 -20.73
N LEU A 235 4.11 15.73 -19.94
CA LEU A 235 2.93 15.29 -19.17
C LEU A 235 1.88 14.63 -20.05
N ASN A 236 1.52 15.27 -21.17
CA ASN A 236 0.53 14.72 -22.08
C ASN A 236 0.98 13.41 -22.73
N SER A 237 2.28 13.28 -23.01
CA SER A 237 2.83 12.04 -23.59
C SER A 237 2.88 10.93 -22.56
N LEU A 238 3.27 11.21 -21.32
CA LEU A 238 3.23 10.25 -20.20
C LEU A 238 1.79 9.81 -19.90
N ALA A 239 0.84 10.74 -19.90
CA ALA A 239 -0.58 10.43 -19.66
C ALA A 239 -1.25 9.67 -20.82
N ARG A 240 -0.72 9.74 -22.05
CA ARG A 240 -1.23 9.01 -23.22
C ARG A 240 -0.66 7.59 -23.32
N ALA A 241 0.55 7.36 -22.86
CA ALA A 241 1.24 6.08 -22.95
C ALA A 241 0.50 4.96 -22.18
N GLU A 242 -0.10 5.29 -21.03
CA GLU A 242 -1.09 4.43 -20.38
C GLU A 242 -2.18 5.33 -19.76
N ARG A 243 -3.44 5.06 -20.07
CA ARG A 243 -4.58 5.82 -19.55
C ARG A 243 -4.48 5.86 -18.02
N ALA A 244 -4.09 7.03 -17.50
CA ALA A 244 -4.21 7.32 -16.07
C ALA A 244 -5.67 7.02 -15.68
N ILE A 245 -5.86 6.10 -14.75
CA ILE A 245 -7.15 5.98 -14.06
C ILE A 245 -7.23 7.21 -13.16
N VAL A 246 -7.75 8.32 -13.70
CA VAL A 246 -8.11 9.48 -12.89
C VAL A 246 -9.32 9.02 -12.08
N THR A 247 -9.08 8.54 -10.89
CA THR A 247 -10.17 8.35 -9.92
C THR A 247 -10.44 9.71 -9.28
N ASP A 248 -11.51 10.37 -9.72
CA ASP A 248 -12.16 11.38 -8.90
C ASP A 248 -12.69 10.68 -7.63
N ILE A 249 -11.87 10.60 -6.60
CA ILE A 249 -12.33 10.18 -5.27
C ILE A 249 -13.16 11.37 -4.76
N ALA A 250 -14.46 11.28 -4.91
CA ALA A 250 -15.41 12.23 -4.36
C ALA A 250 -15.27 12.23 -2.83
N GLY A 251 -14.61 13.26 -2.27
CA GLY A 251 -14.48 13.44 -0.82
C GLY A 251 -13.28 14.27 -0.35
N THR A 252 -12.27 14.52 -1.20
CA THR A 252 -11.09 15.33 -0.82
C THR A 252 -11.13 16.70 -1.53
N THR A 253 -12.08 17.54 -1.13
CA THR A 253 -12.15 18.93 -1.58
C THR A 253 -11.26 19.79 -0.69
N ARG A 254 -9.95 19.88 -0.99
CA ARG A 254 -9.08 21.04 -0.68
C ARG A 254 -7.58 20.83 -0.86
N ASP A 255 -7.10 19.62 -1.16
CA ASP A 255 -5.68 19.36 -1.30
C ASP A 255 -5.25 19.28 -2.77
N ILE A 256 -3.98 19.60 -3.02
CA ILE A 256 -3.27 19.64 -4.29
C ILE A 256 -3.72 18.47 -5.17
N ILE A 257 -4.15 18.76 -6.40
CA ILE A 257 -4.54 17.74 -7.39
C ILE A 257 -3.25 16.97 -7.74
N GLU A 258 -3.03 15.85 -7.06
CA GLU A 258 -1.99 14.89 -7.41
C GLU A 258 -2.43 14.12 -8.65
N GLU A 259 -1.62 14.14 -9.69
CA GLU A 259 -1.87 13.40 -10.93
C GLU A 259 -1.02 12.13 -10.92
N TYR A 260 -1.68 10.97 -10.99
CA TYR A 260 -1.01 9.66 -11.04
C TYR A 260 -0.76 9.28 -12.49
N ILE A 261 0.48 8.91 -12.80
CA ILE A 261 0.90 8.39 -14.11
C ILE A 261 1.55 7.02 -13.90
N ASN A 262 1.15 6.05 -14.71
CA ASN A 262 1.85 4.77 -14.79
C ASN A 262 2.83 4.80 -15.98
N LEU A 263 4.12 4.85 -15.70
CA LEU A 263 5.16 4.80 -16.72
C LEU A 263 5.73 3.39 -16.83
N ASN A 264 5.21 2.57 -17.76
CA ASN A 264 5.62 1.18 -17.96
C ASN A 264 5.65 0.37 -16.65
N GLY A 265 4.58 0.45 -15.85
CA GLY A 265 4.45 -0.22 -14.56
C GLY A 265 5.02 0.54 -13.37
N ILE A 266 5.66 1.70 -13.56
CA ILE A 266 6.20 2.53 -12.49
C ILE A 266 5.18 3.62 -12.12
N PRO A 267 4.65 3.66 -10.88
CA PRO A 267 3.71 4.68 -10.46
C PRO A 267 4.45 6.01 -10.17
N LEU A 268 4.15 7.05 -10.94
CA LEU A 268 4.64 8.41 -10.70
C LEU A 268 3.50 9.25 -10.15
N ILE A 269 3.77 10.00 -9.08
CA ILE A 269 2.86 11.01 -8.52
C ILE A 269 3.42 12.37 -8.88
N LEU A 270 2.75 13.08 -9.77
CA LEU A 270 3.20 14.39 -10.18
C LEU A 270 2.84 15.44 -9.14
N VAL A 271 3.86 16.12 -8.64
CA VAL A 271 3.71 17.23 -7.68
C VAL A 271 3.50 18.54 -8.47
N ASP A 272 2.45 19.29 -8.09
CA ASP A 272 2.12 20.63 -8.64
C ASP A 272 1.82 20.70 -10.16
N THR A 273 0.86 19.89 -10.62
CA THR A 273 0.38 19.97 -12.03
C THR A 273 -0.38 21.26 -12.36
N ALA A 274 -0.84 22.03 -11.36
CA ALA A 274 -1.61 23.27 -11.56
C ALA A 274 -0.79 24.38 -12.23
N GLY A 275 0.52 24.45 -11.99
CA GLY A 275 1.43 25.40 -12.67
C GLY A 275 1.75 25.00 -14.11
N ILE A 276 1.53 23.77 -14.49
CA ILE A 276 1.89 23.22 -15.82
C ILE A 276 0.69 23.29 -16.80
N ARG A 277 -0.56 23.26 -16.31
CA ARG A 277 -1.78 23.27 -17.15
C ARG A 277 -2.35 24.65 -17.47
N LYS A 278 -2.00 25.70 -16.72
CA LYS A 278 -2.45 27.09 -17.01
C LYS A 278 -1.42 27.80 -17.87
N THR A 279 -1.67 27.83 -19.15
CA THR A 279 -1.02 28.68 -20.14
C THR A 279 -1.50 30.11 -19.98
N GLU A 280 -0.53 31.05 -20.11
CA GLU A 280 -0.67 32.47 -20.40
C GLU A 280 -1.10 33.40 -19.25
N ASP A 281 -0.15 34.29 -18.95
CA ASP A 281 -0.23 35.56 -18.24
C ASP A 281 -0.56 35.62 -16.73
N VAL A 282 0.38 36.31 -16.05
CA VAL A 282 0.29 36.80 -14.66
C VAL A 282 0.47 35.72 -13.60
N VAL A 283 1.70 35.30 -13.33
CA VAL A 283 2.18 34.96 -11.97
C VAL A 283 3.64 34.43 -11.98
N GLU A 284 4.58 35.20 -12.49
CA GLU A 284 6.01 34.81 -12.49
C GLU A 284 6.63 34.67 -11.08
N LYS A 285 6.18 35.47 -10.11
CA LYS A 285 6.75 35.43 -8.73
C LYS A 285 6.20 34.29 -7.86
N ILE A 286 4.95 33.88 -8.05
CA ILE A 286 4.34 32.76 -7.31
C ILE A 286 4.84 31.40 -7.84
N GLY A 287 5.31 31.36 -9.10
CA GLY A 287 5.87 30.14 -9.73
C GLY A 287 7.19 29.68 -9.14
N VAL A 288 8.08 30.60 -8.77
CA VAL A 288 9.42 30.28 -8.26
C VAL A 288 9.38 29.67 -6.85
N GLU A 289 8.57 30.21 -5.93
CA GLU A 289 8.42 29.64 -4.58
C GLU A 289 7.71 28.28 -4.60
N LYS A 290 6.70 28.11 -5.45
CA LYS A 290 6.03 26.82 -5.64
C LYS A 290 6.99 25.77 -6.22
N SER A 291 7.76 26.13 -7.25
CA SER A 291 8.75 25.21 -7.84
C SER A 291 9.80 24.75 -6.81
N LYS A 292 10.21 25.61 -5.89
CA LYS A 292 11.13 25.22 -4.80
C LYS A 292 10.52 24.20 -3.86
N ARG A 293 9.27 24.42 -3.42
CA ARG A 293 8.56 23.44 -2.56
C ARG A 293 8.37 22.11 -3.29
N SER A 294 7.96 22.14 -4.56
CA SER A 294 7.81 20.91 -5.35
C SER A 294 9.10 20.14 -5.49
N ILE A 295 10.25 20.83 -5.62
CA ILE A 295 11.58 20.20 -5.62
C ILE A 295 11.90 19.62 -4.24
N GLU A 296 11.57 20.33 -3.15
CA GLU A 296 11.82 19.88 -1.78
C GLU A 296 11.04 18.61 -1.44
N ASP A 297 9.78 18.53 -1.83
CA ASP A 297 8.85 17.43 -1.53
C ASP A 297 9.02 16.22 -2.47
N ALA A 298 9.73 16.37 -3.60
CA ALA A 298 9.89 15.32 -4.59
C ALA A 298 10.95 14.29 -4.22
N ASP A 299 10.64 13.00 -4.48
CA ASP A 299 11.58 11.88 -4.45
C ASP A 299 12.45 11.85 -5.70
N LEU A 300 11.89 12.30 -6.84
CA LEU A 300 12.54 12.39 -8.15
C LEU A 300 12.29 13.75 -8.77
N VAL A 301 13.33 14.38 -9.31
CA VAL A 301 13.21 15.63 -10.07
C VAL A 301 13.56 15.38 -11.53
N ILE A 302 12.64 15.62 -12.44
CA ILE A 302 12.87 15.60 -13.88
C ILE A 302 13.16 17.03 -14.33
N VAL A 303 14.43 17.31 -14.66
CA VAL A 303 14.87 18.61 -15.17
C VAL A 303 14.77 18.60 -16.68
N MET A 304 13.93 19.47 -17.26
CA MET A 304 13.75 19.59 -18.70
C MET A 304 14.51 20.79 -19.27
N LEU A 305 15.31 20.53 -20.28
CA LEU A 305 16.07 21.53 -21.06
C LEU A 305 15.61 21.48 -22.52
N ASP A 306 15.67 22.62 -23.21
CA ASP A 306 15.32 22.72 -24.65
C ASP A 306 16.54 22.42 -25.53
N GLY A 307 16.57 21.23 -26.15
CA GLY A 307 17.69 20.80 -27.02
C GLY A 307 17.87 21.63 -28.29
N SER A 308 16.86 22.40 -28.70
CA SER A 308 16.90 23.24 -29.89
C SER A 308 17.42 24.67 -29.64
N ASP A 309 17.57 25.06 -28.37
CA ASP A 309 17.98 26.43 -27.96
C ASP A 309 19.40 26.42 -27.34
N ILE A 310 19.88 27.55 -26.84
CA ILE A 310 21.14 27.69 -26.14
C ILE A 310 20.93 27.57 -24.63
N LEU A 311 21.87 26.92 -23.95
CA LEU A 311 21.85 26.82 -22.48
C LEU A 311 22.08 28.20 -21.87
N ASP A 312 21.05 28.80 -21.31
CA ASP A 312 21.07 30.14 -20.69
C ASP A 312 21.26 30.11 -19.17
N ASP A 313 21.14 31.28 -18.54
CA ASP A 313 21.37 31.39 -17.08
C ASP A 313 20.21 30.83 -16.28
N GLU A 314 18.96 30.85 -16.80
CA GLU A 314 17.79 30.22 -16.15
C GLU A 314 17.96 28.70 -16.11
N ASP A 315 18.41 28.07 -17.20
CA ASP A 315 18.68 26.63 -17.23
C ASP A 315 19.77 26.24 -16.22
N ARG A 316 20.82 27.10 -16.08
CA ARG A 316 21.90 26.90 -15.11
C ARG A 316 21.39 27.03 -13.67
N GLU A 317 20.47 27.95 -13.40
CA GLU A 317 19.88 28.14 -12.09
C GLU A 317 19.03 26.91 -11.71
N VAL A 318 18.17 26.38 -12.59
CA VAL A 318 17.40 25.18 -12.38
C VAL A 318 18.31 23.97 -12.11
N LEU A 319 19.38 23.81 -12.89
CA LEU A 319 20.37 22.75 -12.66
C LEU A 319 21.07 22.88 -11.31
N ALA A 320 21.35 24.11 -10.84
CA ALA A 320 21.97 24.36 -9.55
C ALA A 320 21.00 24.06 -8.39
N GLN A 321 19.73 24.50 -8.48
CA GLN A 321 18.71 24.27 -7.45
C GLN A 321 18.39 22.78 -7.24
N THR A 322 18.57 21.95 -8.27
CA THR A 322 18.24 20.52 -8.23
C THR A 322 19.45 19.61 -7.96
N HIS A 323 20.66 20.19 -7.74
CA HIS A 323 21.91 19.43 -7.67
C HIS A 323 21.94 18.35 -6.57
N ASN A 324 21.31 18.62 -5.43
CA ASN A 324 21.32 17.72 -4.26
C ASN A 324 20.13 16.74 -4.22
N LYS A 325 19.34 16.66 -5.30
CA LYS A 325 18.18 15.76 -5.41
C LYS A 325 18.49 14.57 -6.32
N ASN A 326 17.78 13.48 -6.13
CA ASN A 326 17.70 12.43 -7.14
C ASN A 326 17.05 13.04 -8.38
N ARG A 327 17.83 13.24 -9.44
CA ARG A 327 17.33 13.91 -10.63
C ARG A 327 17.74 13.22 -11.92
N ILE A 328 16.88 13.37 -12.92
CA ILE A 328 17.13 12.99 -14.32
C ILE A 328 17.07 14.27 -15.15
N ILE A 329 18.05 14.51 -16.00
CA ILE A 329 18.09 15.66 -16.90
C ILE A 329 17.64 15.20 -18.28
N LEU A 330 16.50 15.75 -18.75
CA LEU A 330 15.95 15.50 -20.07
C LEU A 330 16.27 16.65 -21.01
N ILE A 331 16.99 16.37 -22.08
CA ILE A 331 17.19 17.30 -23.19
C ILE A 331 16.09 17.01 -24.21
N ASN A 332 15.06 17.87 -24.21
CA ASN A 332 13.86 17.70 -25.02
C ASN A 332 14.03 18.25 -26.44
N LYS A 333 13.05 17.95 -27.30
CA LYS A 333 12.99 18.35 -28.72
C LYS A 333 14.05 17.70 -29.61
N SER A 334 14.45 16.47 -29.28
CA SER A 334 15.40 15.69 -30.11
C SER A 334 14.89 15.42 -31.54
N ASP A 335 13.58 15.62 -31.79
CA ASP A 335 12.98 15.56 -33.12
C ASP A 335 13.38 16.74 -34.03
N LEU A 336 13.93 17.83 -33.47
CA LEU A 336 14.40 18.99 -34.23
C LEU A 336 15.91 18.92 -34.57
N GLY A 337 16.61 17.89 -34.16
CA GLY A 337 18.02 17.65 -34.40
C GLY A 337 18.85 17.43 -33.13
N GLU A 338 20.14 17.17 -33.28
CA GLU A 338 21.05 16.95 -32.16
C GLU A 338 21.31 18.23 -31.37
N SER A 339 21.22 18.15 -30.04
CA SER A 339 21.53 19.27 -29.17
C SER A 339 23.06 19.55 -29.13
N LYS A 340 23.43 20.83 -29.33
CA LYS A 340 24.83 21.27 -29.32
C LYS A 340 25.49 21.29 -27.94
N TYR A 341 24.67 21.19 -26.86
CA TYR A 341 25.19 21.30 -25.49
C TYR A 341 25.04 20.02 -24.66
N THR A 342 24.56 18.93 -25.25
CA THR A 342 24.39 17.63 -24.52
C THR A 342 25.71 17.19 -23.86
N ALA A 343 26.85 17.32 -24.56
CA ALA A 343 28.16 16.98 -24.00
C ALA A 343 28.52 17.89 -22.81
N ALA A 344 28.22 19.19 -22.90
CA ALA A 344 28.50 20.16 -21.84
C ALA A 344 27.60 19.92 -20.59
N VAL A 345 26.34 19.53 -20.79
CA VAL A 345 25.44 19.15 -19.71
C VAL A 345 25.93 17.88 -19.05
N LYS A 346 26.24 16.82 -19.81
CA LYS A 346 26.80 15.57 -19.28
C LYS A 346 28.06 15.79 -18.44
N ALA A 347 28.96 16.67 -18.88
CA ALA A 347 30.20 16.99 -18.14
C ALA A 347 29.91 17.67 -16.77
N LYS A 348 28.79 18.39 -16.64
CA LYS A 348 28.40 19.11 -15.41
C LYS A 348 27.30 18.39 -14.58
N ALA A 349 26.69 17.35 -15.12
CA ALA A 349 25.61 16.63 -14.48
C ALA A 349 26.07 15.80 -13.25
N GLY A 350 27.39 15.57 -13.11
CA GLY A 350 27.91 14.72 -12.04
C GLY A 350 27.45 13.27 -12.19
N LYS A 351 26.78 12.76 -11.18
CA LYS A 351 26.16 11.41 -11.20
C LYS A 351 24.75 11.38 -11.79
N SER A 352 24.18 12.56 -12.11
CA SER A 352 22.81 12.64 -12.62
C SER A 352 22.75 12.15 -14.07
N PRO A 353 21.84 11.22 -14.40
CA PRO A 353 21.65 10.75 -15.76
C PRO A 353 21.16 11.86 -16.69
N VAL A 354 21.62 11.85 -17.94
CA VAL A 354 21.21 12.79 -18.99
C VAL A 354 20.67 12.01 -20.17
N LEU A 355 19.43 12.28 -20.58
CA LEU A 355 18.73 11.59 -21.65
C LEU A 355 18.17 12.58 -22.67
N GLU A 356 18.35 12.31 -23.95
CA GLU A 356 17.71 13.05 -25.03
C GLU A 356 16.35 12.44 -25.33
N VAL A 357 15.31 13.29 -25.38
CA VAL A 357 13.91 12.87 -25.58
C VAL A 357 13.19 13.80 -26.55
N SER A 358 12.11 13.31 -27.13
CA SER A 358 11.09 14.16 -27.74
C SER A 358 9.75 13.92 -27.06
N ALA A 359 9.37 14.86 -26.21
CA ALA A 359 8.06 14.84 -25.57
C ALA A 359 6.89 14.89 -26.55
N LYS A 360 7.12 15.37 -27.78
CA LYS A 360 6.13 15.45 -28.85
C LYS A 360 5.89 14.11 -29.53
N THR A 361 6.95 13.35 -29.78
CA THR A 361 6.91 12.08 -30.54
C THR A 361 6.95 10.85 -29.67
N GLY A 362 7.27 10.99 -28.37
CA GLY A 362 7.47 9.89 -27.43
C GLY A 362 8.87 9.24 -27.48
N ILE A 363 9.76 9.70 -28.34
CA ILE A 363 11.11 9.15 -28.45
C ILE A 363 11.85 9.34 -27.11
N GLY A 364 12.45 8.24 -26.61
CA GLY A 364 13.25 8.24 -25.39
C GLY A 364 12.44 8.03 -24.09
N LEU A 365 11.11 7.95 -24.12
CA LEU A 365 10.30 7.73 -22.91
C LEU A 365 10.49 6.31 -22.35
N ASP A 366 10.68 5.29 -23.20
CA ASP A 366 10.99 3.94 -22.75
C ASP A 366 12.32 3.89 -21.98
N LYS A 367 13.35 4.63 -22.48
CA LYS A 367 14.63 4.74 -21.78
C LYS A 367 14.51 5.50 -20.46
N LEU A 368 13.60 6.48 -20.39
CA LEU A 368 13.28 7.16 -19.13
C LEU A 368 12.68 6.19 -18.11
N ALA A 369 11.77 5.32 -18.55
CA ALA A 369 11.18 4.29 -17.70
C ALA A 369 12.24 3.29 -17.19
N GLU A 370 13.10 2.79 -18.09
CA GLU A 370 14.22 1.91 -17.73
C GLU A 370 15.13 2.56 -16.69
N LEU A 371 15.50 3.81 -16.92
CA LEU A 371 16.37 4.56 -16.04
C LEU A 371 15.77 4.78 -14.64
N ILE A 372 14.47 5.09 -14.55
CA ILE A 372 13.78 5.21 -13.27
C ILE A 372 13.74 3.85 -12.58
N ARG A 373 13.49 2.76 -13.32
CA ARG A 373 13.49 1.39 -12.78
C ARG A 373 14.84 1.02 -12.17
N ASP A 374 15.94 1.41 -12.82
CA ASP A 374 17.30 1.14 -12.34
C ASP A 374 17.64 1.99 -11.10
N ILE A 375 17.31 3.29 -11.10
CA ILE A 375 17.56 4.18 -9.95
C ILE A 375 16.88 3.65 -8.67
N TYR A 376 15.70 3.07 -8.79
CA TYR A 376 14.91 2.60 -7.66
C TYR A 376 14.93 1.07 -7.48
N SER A 377 15.81 0.37 -8.22
CA SER A 377 15.99 -1.11 -8.16
C SER A 377 14.69 -1.89 -8.32
N LEU A 378 13.76 -1.38 -9.13
CA LEU A 378 12.45 -2.00 -9.34
C LEU A 378 12.52 -3.26 -10.23
N GLY A 379 13.63 -3.43 -10.98
CA GLY A 379 13.83 -4.57 -11.86
C GLY A 379 14.00 -5.89 -11.11
N GLU A 380 14.65 -5.86 -9.96
CA GLU A 380 14.88 -7.04 -9.11
C GLU A 380 13.60 -7.55 -8.47
N LEU A 381 12.67 -6.64 -8.16
CA LEU A 381 11.37 -6.99 -7.55
C LEU A 381 10.42 -7.66 -8.54
N ALA A 382 10.50 -7.31 -9.83
CA ALA A 382 9.62 -7.86 -10.86
C ALA A 382 9.98 -9.32 -11.25
N ALA A 383 11.19 -9.77 -10.93
CA ALA A 383 11.73 -11.08 -11.34
C ALA A 383 11.68 -12.14 -10.25
N GLY A 384 11.32 -11.81 -8.99
CA GLY A 384 11.40 -12.71 -7.84
C GLY A 384 10.04 -13.18 -7.34
N ASP A 385 9.95 -14.46 -6.94
CA ASP A 385 8.80 -15.02 -6.19
C ASP A 385 8.88 -14.68 -4.68
N SER A 386 9.81 -13.82 -4.26
CA SER A 386 10.03 -13.46 -2.86
C SER A 386 8.99 -12.44 -2.38
N ALA A 387 8.61 -12.51 -1.11
CA ALA A 387 7.77 -11.52 -0.47
C ALA A 387 8.42 -10.11 -0.52
N ILE A 388 7.64 -9.10 -0.90
CA ILE A 388 8.09 -7.71 -0.97
C ILE A 388 7.46 -6.93 0.19
N VAL A 389 8.31 -6.24 0.94
CA VAL A 389 7.88 -5.38 2.06
C VAL A 389 7.51 -4.01 1.50
N THR A 390 6.25 -3.60 1.66
CA THR A 390 5.75 -2.30 1.17
C THR A 390 5.40 -1.32 2.27
N ASN A 391 5.18 -1.81 3.49
CA ASN A 391 4.72 -1.02 4.63
C ASN A 391 5.89 -0.58 5.50
N MET A 392 5.92 0.71 5.90
CA MET A 392 6.95 1.25 6.78
C MET A 392 6.93 0.64 8.18
N ARG A 393 5.77 0.21 8.69
CA ARG A 393 5.64 -0.54 9.95
C ARG A 393 6.42 -1.85 9.87
N HIS A 394 6.22 -2.61 8.78
CA HIS A 394 6.97 -3.86 8.55
C HIS A 394 8.46 -3.61 8.42
N LYS A 395 8.87 -2.53 7.69
CA LYS A 395 10.27 -2.14 7.57
C LYS A 395 10.90 -1.87 8.93
N SER A 396 10.22 -1.10 9.79
CA SER A 396 10.70 -0.79 11.15
C SER A 396 10.87 -2.07 11.97
N ALA A 397 9.84 -2.91 12.03
CA ALA A 397 9.87 -4.16 12.78
C ALA A 397 10.97 -5.13 12.29
N LEU A 398 11.19 -5.21 10.96
CA LEU A 398 12.31 -5.99 10.40
C LEU A 398 13.68 -5.41 10.75
N ALA A 399 13.81 -4.07 10.76
CA ALA A 399 15.06 -3.41 11.15
C ALA A 399 15.39 -3.66 12.62
N ASP A 400 14.38 -3.55 13.51
CA ASP A 400 14.53 -3.84 14.94
C ASP A 400 14.91 -5.31 15.19
N ALA A 401 14.30 -6.24 14.45
CA ALA A 401 14.63 -7.65 14.51
C ALA A 401 16.06 -7.95 14.00
N SER A 402 16.47 -7.32 12.88
CA SER A 402 17.83 -7.47 12.33
C SER A 402 18.89 -6.92 13.31
N GLU A 403 18.64 -5.76 13.92
CA GLU A 403 19.52 -5.18 14.92
C GLU A 403 19.63 -6.07 16.16
N ALA A 404 18.52 -6.59 16.67
CA ALA A 404 18.52 -7.53 17.80
C ALA A 404 19.34 -8.80 17.47
N LEU A 405 19.12 -9.41 16.30
CA LEU A 405 19.88 -10.59 15.86
C LEU A 405 21.37 -10.29 15.63
N THR A 406 21.71 -9.07 15.22
CA THR A 406 23.11 -8.63 15.13
C THR A 406 23.75 -8.59 16.51
N ARG A 407 23.07 -8.03 17.53
CA ARG A 407 23.55 -8.05 18.92
C ARG A 407 23.71 -9.47 19.48
N VAL A 408 22.82 -10.41 19.10
CA VAL A 408 22.97 -11.82 19.45
C VAL A 408 24.32 -12.37 18.94
N VAL A 409 24.62 -12.20 17.66
CA VAL A 409 25.86 -12.70 17.05
C VAL A 409 27.09 -12.03 17.67
N GLU A 410 27.08 -10.71 17.83
CA GLU A 410 28.17 -9.96 18.45
C GLU A 410 28.35 -10.34 19.92
N GLY A 411 27.26 -10.54 20.69
CA GLY A 411 27.30 -10.97 22.08
C GLY A 411 27.95 -12.33 22.24
N ILE A 412 27.65 -13.29 21.36
CA ILE A 412 28.29 -14.61 21.35
C ILE A 412 29.78 -14.46 21.04
N ASP A 413 30.16 -13.66 20.05
CA ASP A 413 31.54 -13.46 19.61
C ASP A 413 32.42 -12.87 20.73
N ILE A 414 31.87 -12.10 21.67
CA ILE A 414 32.56 -11.54 22.84
C ILE A 414 32.37 -12.36 24.12
N GLY A 415 31.71 -13.53 24.03
CA GLY A 415 31.53 -14.46 25.14
C GLY A 415 30.49 -14.01 26.18
N MET A 416 29.43 -13.34 25.76
CA MET A 416 28.32 -13.01 26.66
C MET A 416 27.63 -14.29 27.17
N PRO A 417 27.13 -14.28 28.42
CA PRO A 417 26.31 -15.36 28.96
C PRO A 417 25.00 -15.54 28.15
N SER A 418 24.53 -16.79 28.05
CA SER A 418 23.36 -17.17 27.25
C SER A 418 22.07 -16.50 27.73
N ASP A 419 21.91 -16.21 29.01
CA ASP A 419 20.77 -15.51 29.60
C ASP A 419 20.67 -14.06 29.07
N ILE A 420 21.79 -13.37 28.87
CA ILE A 420 21.84 -12.03 28.29
C ILE A 420 21.51 -12.08 26.79
N VAL A 421 22.10 -13.02 26.06
CA VAL A 421 21.84 -13.21 24.62
C VAL A 421 20.38 -13.56 24.35
N SER A 422 19.72 -14.30 25.26
CA SER A 422 18.31 -14.68 25.14
C SER A 422 17.37 -13.46 25.12
N ILE A 423 17.74 -12.32 25.72
CA ILE A 423 16.97 -11.08 25.72
C ILE A 423 16.83 -10.55 24.29
N ASP A 424 17.93 -10.50 23.53
CA ASP A 424 17.91 -10.00 22.15
C ASP A 424 17.16 -10.95 21.20
N ILE A 425 17.23 -12.27 21.44
CA ILE A 425 16.42 -13.26 20.70
C ILE A 425 14.92 -12.97 20.92
N ASN A 426 14.50 -12.76 22.17
CA ASN A 426 13.12 -12.43 22.50
C ASN A 426 12.69 -11.08 21.91
N MET A 427 13.59 -10.10 21.85
CA MET A 427 13.31 -8.83 21.14
C MET A 427 13.05 -9.06 19.67
N ALA A 428 13.87 -9.87 18.99
CA ALA A 428 13.66 -10.21 17.58
C ALA A 428 12.31 -10.94 17.36
N ILE A 429 11.96 -11.91 18.22
CA ILE A 429 10.66 -12.61 18.16
C ILE A 429 9.50 -11.63 18.28
N ASN A 430 9.57 -10.69 19.22
CA ASN A 430 8.51 -9.70 19.43
C ASN A 430 8.37 -8.74 18.25
N SER A 431 9.49 -8.21 17.73
CA SER A 431 9.49 -7.33 16.57
C SER A 431 8.90 -8.02 15.33
N LEU A 432 9.25 -9.28 15.08
CA LEU A 432 8.66 -10.06 13.99
C LEU A 432 7.17 -10.33 14.22
N GLY A 433 6.75 -10.59 15.47
CA GLY A 433 5.35 -10.78 15.85
C GLY A 433 4.49 -9.52 15.65
N GLU A 434 5.09 -8.32 15.69
CA GLU A 434 4.38 -7.09 15.36
C GLU A 434 3.91 -7.05 13.89
N ILE A 435 4.62 -7.70 12.97
CA ILE A 435 4.24 -7.72 11.55
C ILE A 435 2.94 -8.48 11.35
N THR A 436 2.83 -9.66 11.95
CA THR A 436 1.66 -10.54 11.85
C THR A 436 0.54 -10.18 12.82
N GLY A 437 0.84 -9.35 13.83
CA GLY A 437 -0.13 -8.88 14.82
C GLY A 437 -0.21 -9.74 16.07
N GLU A 438 0.73 -10.66 16.30
CA GLU A 438 0.74 -11.54 17.47
C GLU A 438 1.16 -10.82 18.76
N THR A 439 1.97 -9.77 18.64
CA THR A 439 2.53 -8.99 19.78
C THR A 439 2.08 -7.52 19.76
N VAL A 440 1.09 -7.17 18.93
CA VAL A 440 0.64 -5.78 18.73
C VAL A 440 -0.40 -5.39 19.78
N SER A 441 -0.30 -4.16 20.31
CA SER A 441 -1.31 -3.61 21.19
C SER A 441 -2.62 -3.26 20.47
N ASP A 442 -3.74 -3.31 21.20
CA ASP A 442 -5.08 -2.94 20.68
C ASP A 442 -5.11 -1.53 20.09
N ASP A 443 -4.32 -0.59 20.60
CA ASP A 443 -4.25 0.78 20.11
C ASP A 443 -3.68 0.86 18.71
N ILE A 444 -2.62 0.10 18.42
CA ILE A 444 -2.01 0.01 17.08
C ILE A 444 -2.98 -0.64 16.11
N VAL A 445 -3.60 -1.76 16.51
CA VAL A 445 -4.63 -2.44 15.72
C VAL A 445 -5.75 -1.47 15.36
N ASN A 446 -6.29 -0.74 16.34
CA ASN A 446 -7.34 0.25 16.11
C ASN A 446 -6.91 1.36 15.14
N LYS A 447 -5.68 1.85 15.27
CA LYS A 447 -5.13 2.88 14.40
C LYS A 447 -5.04 2.41 12.95
N ILE A 448 -4.54 1.20 12.72
CA ILE A 448 -4.44 0.61 11.37
C ILE A 448 -5.83 0.52 10.73
N PHE A 449 -6.82 -0.04 11.43
CA PHE A 449 -8.16 -0.21 10.85
C PHE A 449 -8.93 1.10 10.68
N HIS A 450 -8.57 2.16 11.40
CA HIS A 450 -9.18 3.48 11.21
C HIS A 450 -8.84 4.11 9.84
N GLU A 451 -7.76 3.70 9.20
CA GLU A 451 -7.39 4.15 7.85
C GLU A 451 -8.20 3.47 6.74
N PHE A 452 -8.97 2.44 7.08
CA PHE A 452 -9.80 1.71 6.11
C PHE A 452 -11.09 2.44 5.77
N CYS A 453 -11.66 2.10 4.61
CA CYS A 453 -12.98 2.58 4.24
C CYS A 453 -14.07 1.94 5.12
N VAL A 454 -15.18 2.68 5.35
CA VAL A 454 -16.40 2.12 5.94
C VAL A 454 -16.96 1.06 4.99
N GLY A 455 -17.35 -0.10 5.53
CA GLY A 455 -17.87 -1.22 4.73
C GLY A 455 -16.83 -2.27 4.34
N LYS A 456 -15.56 -2.10 4.81
CA LYS A 456 -14.46 -3.06 4.66
C LYS A 456 -13.94 -3.53 6.01
#